data_822207d5e96850bc7e236a2fbaf827b3
#
_entry.id   822207d5e96850bc7e236a2fbaf827b3
#
_cell.length_a   1.000
_cell.length_b   1.000
_cell.length_c   1.000
_cell.angle_alpha   90.00
_cell.angle_beta   90.00
_cell.angle_gamma   90.00
#
_symmetry.space_group_name_H-M   'P 1'
#
loop_
_entity.id
_entity.type
_entity.pdbx_description
1 polymer ?
#
loop_
_entity_poly.entity_id
_entity_poly.type
_entity_poly.pdbx_seq_one_letter_code
_entity_poly.pdbx_strand_id
1 'polypeptide(L)'
;MASQTGKMVTVIQNRGIGEMLNPLIREIHLFDTYVAGTTHLEDNSVLDEIKIDDELTLQRENNKFDQNAILLHTEQGKKLGYIPEKDNLVFARLMDAGKLLIARIKSHELKGSFHQITIGIYLVDF
;
A
#
# COMPACT_ATOMS: atom_id res chain seq x y z
N MET A 1 9.17 18.74 9.53
CA MET A 1 8.67 18.38 8.88
C MET A 1 8.67 18.56 7.94
N ALA A 2 8.68 18.43 7.84
CA ALA A 2 8.34 18.47 7.03
C ALA A 2 8.20 17.86 6.29
N SER A 3 8.26 17.19 6.30
CA SER A 3 7.88 16.65 5.66
C SER A 3 7.29 16.08 5.33
N GLN A 4 7.16 15.78 5.69
CA GLN A 4 6.47 15.29 5.34
C GLN A 4 5.99 15.42 4.75
N THR A 5 6.28 15.65 4.90
CA THR A 5 5.66 15.85 4.35
C THR A 5 5.58 16.57 3.80
N GLY A 6 6.43 16.88 3.73
CA GLY A 6 6.19 17.90 3.17
C GLY A 6 5.02 18.33 2.84
N LYS A 7 4.45 18.52 3.08
CA LYS A 7 3.40 18.88 2.75
C LYS A 7 2.65 19.25 3.76
N MET A 8 2.86 19.89 4.63
CA MET A 8 2.09 20.06 5.50
C MET A 8 1.74 21.30 5.82
N VAL A 9 2.26 22.22 5.84
CA VAL A 9 1.91 23.17 6.47
C VAL A 9 1.10 24.16 5.94
N THR A 10 0.96 24.51 4.87
CA THR A 10 0.16 25.54 4.43
C THR A 10 -1.18 25.15 4.07
N VAL A 11 -1.54 24.04 4.43
CA VAL A 11 -2.72 23.50 4.04
C VAL A 11 -3.90 24.06 4.68
N ILE A 12 -3.77 24.83 5.67
CA ILE A 12 -4.87 25.29 6.39
C ILE A 12 -5.75 26.23 5.65
N GLN A 13 -5.27 26.91 4.70
CA GLN A 13 -5.98 27.97 4.16
C GLN A 13 -7.24 27.67 3.46
N ASN A 14 -7.29 26.75 2.63
CA ASN A 14 -8.45 26.47 1.85
C ASN A 14 -8.95 25.10 1.95
N ARG A 15 -8.53 24.36 2.93
CA ARG A 15 -8.89 22.99 2.98
C ARG A 15 -9.68 22.72 4.20
N GLY A 16 -10.37 21.68 4.28
CA GLY A 16 -11.19 21.34 5.40
C GLY A 16 -10.38 20.90 6.59
N ILE A 17 -11.06 20.55 7.65
CA ILE A 17 -10.43 20.16 8.87
C ILE A 17 -9.55 18.95 8.71
N GLY A 18 -9.82 18.07 7.74
CA GLY A 18 -8.96 16.93 7.48
C GLY A 18 -7.58 17.35 7.05
N GLU A 19 -7.48 18.38 6.22
CA GLU A 19 -6.19 18.87 5.79
C GLU A 19 -5.44 19.53 6.93
N MET A 20 -6.15 20.20 7.82
CA MET A 20 -5.52 20.80 8.96
C MET A 20 -4.89 19.77 9.89
N LEU A 21 -5.42 18.56 9.89
CA LEU A 21 -4.91 17.52 10.76
C LEU A 21 -3.80 16.69 10.12
N ASN A 22 -3.49 16.92 8.85
CA ASN A 22 -2.43 16.19 8.19
C ASN A 22 -1.10 16.17 8.93
N PRO A 23 -0.65 17.27 9.53
CA PRO A 23 0.60 17.24 10.28
C PRO A 23 0.60 16.28 11.46
N LEU A 24 -0.59 15.83 11.90
CA LEU A 24 -0.69 14.90 13.01
C LEU A 24 -0.67 13.45 12.57
N ILE A 25 -0.77 13.20 11.27
CA ILE A 25 -0.78 11.84 10.72
C ILE A 25 0.62 11.46 10.33
N ARG A 26 1.05 10.29 10.73
CA ARG A 26 2.39 9.79 10.42
C ARG A 26 2.30 8.45 9.72
N GLU A 27 3.21 8.24 8.80
CA GLU A 27 3.38 6.95 8.16
C GLU A 27 4.69 6.36 8.68
N ILE A 28 4.59 5.26 9.36
CA ILE A 28 5.75 4.60 9.94
C ILE A 28 6.11 3.42 9.07
N HIS A 29 7.29 3.46 8.49
CA HIS A 29 7.76 2.36 7.63
C HIS A 29 7.97 1.10 8.45
N LEU A 30 7.34 0.00 8.05
CA LEU A 30 7.47 -1.25 8.75
C LEU A 30 8.34 -2.26 8.01
N PHE A 31 8.22 -2.34 6.70
CA PHE A 31 8.83 -3.46 5.98
C PHE A 31 8.81 -3.22 4.48
N ASP A 32 9.79 -3.74 3.77
CA ASP A 32 9.79 -3.73 2.30
C ASP A 32 9.62 -5.16 1.81
N THR A 33 8.76 -5.33 0.82
CA THR A 33 8.58 -6.62 0.19
C THR A 33 8.17 -6.39 -1.28
N TYR A 34 7.65 -7.40 -1.94
CA TYR A 34 7.25 -7.28 -3.34
C TYR A 34 5.77 -7.66 -3.47
N VAL A 35 5.22 -7.42 -4.65
CA VAL A 35 3.83 -7.78 -4.94
C VAL A 35 3.82 -9.18 -5.53
N ALA A 36 3.06 -10.08 -4.91
CA ALA A 36 2.90 -11.44 -5.40
C ALA A 36 1.65 -11.54 -6.27
N GLY A 37 1.66 -12.48 -7.20
CA GLY A 37 0.45 -12.78 -7.98
C GLY A 37 0.18 -11.88 -9.17
N THR A 38 1.15 -11.09 -9.60
CA THR A 38 0.93 -10.18 -10.73
C THR A 38 0.70 -10.93 -12.04
N THR A 39 1.06 -12.21 -12.13
CA THR A 39 0.86 -12.99 -13.34
C THR A 39 -0.54 -13.57 -13.43
N HIS A 40 -1.35 -13.42 -12.39
CA HIS A 40 -2.70 -14.00 -12.33
C HIS A 40 -3.81 -12.95 -12.30
N LEU A 41 -3.52 -11.74 -12.76
CA LEU A 41 -4.51 -10.67 -12.75
C LEU A 41 -5.49 -10.82 -13.91
N GLU A 42 -6.77 -10.58 -13.63
CA GLU A 42 -7.76 -10.58 -14.70
C GLU A 42 -7.59 -9.34 -15.57
N ASP A 43 -7.30 -8.21 -14.94
CA ASP A 43 -7.06 -6.97 -15.66
C ASP A 43 -5.60 -6.59 -15.41
N ASN A 44 -4.74 -6.93 -16.34
CA ASN A 44 -3.32 -6.64 -16.19
C ASN A 44 -2.93 -5.25 -16.70
N SER A 45 -3.89 -4.46 -17.16
CA SER A 45 -3.60 -3.07 -17.56
C SER A 45 -3.12 -2.26 -16.37
N VAL A 46 -3.47 -2.67 -15.14
CA VAL A 46 -3.03 -1.98 -13.93
C VAL A 46 -1.50 -1.93 -13.88
N LEU A 47 -0.82 -2.93 -14.43
CA LEU A 47 0.64 -2.96 -14.39
C LEU A 47 1.28 -1.83 -15.19
N ASP A 48 0.55 -1.26 -16.14
CA ASP A 48 1.05 -0.15 -16.92
C ASP A 48 0.64 1.20 -16.33
N GLU A 49 -0.24 1.20 -15.35
CA GLU A 49 -0.79 2.42 -14.78
C GLU A 49 -0.10 2.85 -13.49
N ILE A 50 0.54 1.93 -12.80
CA ILE A 50 1.13 2.23 -11.50
C ILE A 50 2.42 3.03 -11.65
N LYS A 51 2.71 3.84 -10.64
CA LYS A 51 3.88 4.70 -10.61
C LYS A 51 4.56 4.62 -9.27
N ILE A 52 5.83 4.99 -9.25
CA ILE A 52 6.59 5.07 -8.00
C ILE A 52 5.86 6.02 -7.05
N ASP A 53 5.81 5.66 -5.79
CA ASP A 53 5.16 6.36 -4.69
C ASP A 53 3.63 6.29 -4.70
N ASP A 54 3.02 5.60 -5.65
CA ASP A 54 1.57 5.38 -5.58
C ASP A 54 1.21 4.66 -4.30
N GLU A 55 0.14 5.10 -3.68
CA GLU A 55 -0.39 4.46 -2.48
C GLU A 55 -1.26 3.27 -2.85
N LEU A 56 -1.10 2.19 -2.12
CA LEU A 56 -1.91 0.99 -2.31
C LEU A 56 -2.70 0.73 -1.04
N THR A 57 -3.94 0.31 -1.21
CA THR A 57 -4.81 -0.08 -0.12
C THR A 57 -4.62 -1.56 0.16
N LEU A 58 -4.54 -1.92 1.43
CA LEU A 58 -4.46 -3.31 1.86
C LEU A 58 -5.82 -3.77 2.32
N GLN A 59 -6.23 -4.94 1.87
CA GLN A 59 -7.53 -5.50 2.23
C GLN A 59 -7.36 -6.97 2.63
N ARG A 60 -7.84 -7.32 3.82
CA ARG A 60 -7.83 -8.71 4.24
C ARG A 60 -8.80 -9.51 3.38
N GLU A 61 -8.38 -10.69 3.00
CA GLU A 61 -9.20 -11.57 2.18
C GLU A 61 -9.38 -12.89 2.92
N ASN A 62 -10.62 -13.33 3.05
CA ASN A 62 -10.91 -14.63 3.65
C ASN A 62 -10.77 -15.69 2.57
N ASN A 63 -9.64 -16.35 2.57
CA ASN A 63 -9.25 -17.24 1.49
C ASN A 63 -8.95 -18.61 2.08
N LYS A 64 -9.52 -19.66 1.52
CA LYS A 64 -9.32 -21.00 2.06
C LYS A 64 -7.89 -21.51 1.87
N PHE A 65 -7.14 -20.91 0.96
CA PHE A 65 -5.76 -21.32 0.72
C PHE A 65 -4.77 -20.56 1.62
N ASP A 66 -5.15 -19.36 2.09
CA ASP A 66 -4.29 -18.55 2.91
C ASP A 66 -5.17 -17.69 3.81
N GLN A 67 -5.22 -18.04 5.08
CA GLN A 67 -6.07 -17.32 6.04
C GLN A 67 -5.53 -15.93 6.34
N ASN A 68 -4.29 -15.65 5.96
CA ASN A 68 -3.66 -14.37 6.22
C ASN A 68 -3.53 -13.53 4.95
N ALA A 69 -4.26 -13.88 3.90
CA ALA A 69 -4.14 -13.19 2.61
C ALA A 69 -4.46 -11.71 2.74
N ILE A 70 -3.63 -10.88 2.13
CA ILE A 70 -3.82 -9.44 2.08
C ILE A 70 -3.72 -9.00 0.62
N LEU A 71 -4.83 -8.47 0.12
CA LEU A 71 -4.94 -8.02 -1.24
C LEU A 71 -4.46 -6.58 -1.34
N LEU A 72 -3.81 -6.25 -2.44
CA LEU A 72 -3.34 -4.90 -2.71
C LEU A 72 -4.16 -4.31 -3.85
N HIS A 73 -4.72 -3.13 -3.60
CA HIS A 73 -5.49 -2.39 -4.60
C HIS A 73 -4.88 -1.03 -4.85
N THR A 74 -5.02 -0.55 -6.08
CA THR A 74 -4.63 0.84 -6.39
C THR A 74 -5.68 1.81 -5.84
N GLU A 75 -5.40 3.10 -5.92
CA GLU A 75 -6.36 4.11 -5.49
C GLU A 75 -7.62 4.10 -6.34
N GLN A 76 -7.55 3.58 -7.55
CA GLN A 76 -8.71 3.45 -8.42
C GLN A 76 -9.48 2.16 -8.12
N GLY A 77 -9.04 1.40 -7.14
CA GLY A 77 -9.73 0.16 -6.76
C GLY A 77 -9.37 -1.06 -7.58
N LYS A 78 -8.32 -1.00 -8.38
CA LYS A 78 -7.92 -2.13 -9.21
C LYS A 78 -6.98 -3.04 -8.44
N LYS A 79 -7.21 -4.34 -8.56
CA LYS A 79 -6.36 -5.31 -7.90
C LYS A 79 -4.96 -5.32 -8.54
N LEU A 80 -3.94 -5.25 -7.71
CA LEU A 80 -2.56 -5.35 -8.16
C LEU A 80 -1.93 -6.70 -7.83
N GLY A 81 -2.32 -7.29 -6.74
CA GLY A 81 -1.78 -8.57 -6.30
C GLY A 81 -1.92 -8.72 -4.80
N TYR A 82 -0.98 -9.41 -4.19
CA TYR A 82 -1.02 -9.73 -2.76
C TYR A 82 0.31 -9.46 -2.10
N ILE A 83 0.29 -9.26 -0.79
CA ILE A 83 1.51 -9.34 0.00
C ILE A 83 1.93 -10.81 -0.01
N PRO A 84 3.22 -11.12 -0.21
CA PRO A 84 3.65 -12.52 -0.27
C PRO A 84 3.28 -13.29 0.99
N GLU A 85 2.89 -14.53 0.81
CA GLU A 85 2.45 -15.36 1.93
C GLU A 85 3.52 -15.48 3.01
N LYS A 86 4.78 -15.51 2.62
CA LYS A 86 5.87 -15.63 3.59
C LYS A 86 5.98 -14.43 4.52
N ASP A 87 5.39 -13.29 4.14
CA ASP A 87 5.54 -12.04 4.90
C ASP A 87 4.23 -11.57 5.53
N ASN A 88 3.10 -12.19 5.23
CA ASN A 88 1.81 -11.56 5.53
C ASN A 88 1.29 -11.74 6.95
N LEU A 89 1.81 -12.69 7.71
CA LEU A 89 1.21 -13.02 9.00
C LEU A 89 1.14 -11.83 9.96
N VAL A 90 2.25 -11.13 10.14
CA VAL A 90 2.30 -10.02 11.10
C VAL A 90 1.36 -8.90 10.64
N PHE A 91 1.35 -8.59 9.35
CA PHE A 91 0.51 -7.51 8.83
C PHE A 91 -0.97 -7.88 8.90
N ALA A 92 -1.30 -9.15 8.65
CA ALA A 92 -2.67 -9.61 8.80
C ALA A 92 -3.12 -9.45 10.25
N ARG A 93 -2.26 -9.78 11.22
CA ARG A 93 -2.61 -9.65 12.62
C ARG A 93 -2.77 -8.19 13.03
N LEU A 94 -1.91 -7.30 12.52
CA LEU A 94 -2.05 -5.88 12.81
C LEU A 94 -3.37 -5.35 12.26
N MET A 95 -3.71 -5.72 11.04
CA MET A 95 -4.97 -5.29 10.44
C MET A 95 -6.18 -5.82 11.20
N ASP A 96 -6.13 -7.09 11.59
CA ASP A 96 -7.22 -7.70 12.34
C ASP A 96 -7.37 -7.06 13.72
N ALA A 97 -6.31 -6.49 14.25
CA ALA A 97 -6.35 -5.75 15.52
C ALA A 97 -6.78 -4.30 15.33
N GLY A 98 -7.16 -3.91 14.12
CA GLY A 98 -7.69 -2.58 13.87
C GLY A 98 -6.66 -1.55 13.45
N LYS A 99 -5.44 -1.97 13.14
CA LYS A 99 -4.42 -1.01 12.69
C LYS A 99 -4.60 -0.71 11.21
N LEU A 100 -4.36 0.53 10.84
CA LEU A 100 -4.46 0.95 9.45
C LEU A 100 -3.08 0.84 8.81
N LEU A 101 -2.98 0.03 7.79
CA LEU A 101 -1.75 -0.14 7.02
C LEU A 101 -1.99 0.29 5.59
N ILE A 102 -0.96 0.85 4.97
CA ILE A 102 -0.96 1.13 3.54
C ILE A 102 0.35 0.63 2.96
N ALA A 103 0.44 0.58 1.65
CA ALA A 103 1.71 0.32 0.98
C ALA A 103 1.97 1.42 -0.04
N ARG A 104 3.25 1.58 -0.40
CA ARG A 104 3.65 2.50 -1.46
C ARG A 104 4.59 1.77 -2.40
N ILE A 105 4.46 2.05 -3.69
CA ILE A 105 5.31 1.43 -4.70
C ILE A 105 6.69 2.07 -4.64
N LYS A 106 7.72 1.26 -4.46
CA LYS A 106 9.09 1.74 -4.40
C LYS A 106 9.84 1.53 -5.70
N SER A 107 9.58 0.45 -6.40
CA SER A 107 10.20 0.21 -7.70
C SER A 107 9.32 -0.69 -8.53
N HIS A 108 9.52 -0.62 -9.83
CA HIS A 108 8.79 -1.45 -10.76
C HIS A 108 9.74 -1.76 -11.91
N GLU A 109 10.17 -3.01 -11.99
CA GLU A 109 11.12 -3.45 -13.02
C GLU A 109 10.48 -4.54 -13.85
N LEU A 110 10.78 -4.52 -15.13
CA LEU A 110 10.31 -5.54 -16.04
C LEU A 110 11.46 -6.51 -16.29
N LYS A 111 11.28 -7.76 -15.93
CA LYS A 111 12.28 -8.80 -16.13
C LYS A 111 11.70 -9.82 -17.10
N GLY A 112 12.07 -9.69 -18.38
CA GLY A 112 11.37 -10.40 -19.44
C GLY A 112 9.95 -9.89 -19.49
N SER A 113 8.98 -10.76 -19.30
CA SER A 113 7.58 -10.35 -19.23
C SER A 113 7.10 -10.26 -17.79
N PHE A 114 7.94 -10.50 -16.80
CA PHE A 114 7.56 -10.49 -15.41
C PHE A 114 7.72 -9.09 -14.82
N HIS A 115 6.67 -8.60 -14.15
CA HIS A 115 6.70 -7.31 -13.47
C HIS A 115 7.12 -7.53 -12.02
N GLN A 116 8.31 -7.06 -11.66
CA GLN A 116 8.76 -7.12 -10.28
C GLN A 116 8.50 -5.77 -9.64
N ILE A 117 7.59 -5.76 -8.69
CA ILE A 117 7.16 -4.53 -8.04
C ILE A 117 7.54 -4.63 -6.57
N THR A 118 8.38 -3.70 -6.11
CA THR A 118 8.77 -3.63 -4.71
C THR A 118 7.91 -2.59 -4.02
N ILE A 119 7.44 -2.91 -2.84
CA ILE A 119 6.58 -2.01 -2.06
C ILE A 119 7.13 -1.84 -0.66
N GLY A 120 6.82 -0.72 -0.04
CA GLY A 120 7.02 -0.51 1.38
C GLY A 120 5.67 -0.60 2.07
N ILE A 121 5.62 -1.22 3.23
CA ILE A 121 4.41 -1.32 4.05
C ILE A 121 4.55 -0.35 5.20
N TYR A 122 3.52 0.44 5.45
CA TYR A 122 3.56 1.51 6.45
C TYR A 122 2.36 1.40 7.38
N LEU A 123 2.60 1.72 8.65
CA LEU A 123 1.54 1.91 9.63
C LEU A 123 1.13 3.37 9.58
N VAL A 124 -0.15 3.63 9.46
CA VAL A 124 -0.67 5.00 9.51
C VAL A 124 -1.06 5.27 10.96
N ASP A 125 -0.33 6.20 11.58
CA ASP A 125 -0.48 6.50 12.99
C ASP A 125 -1.01 7.92 13.15
N PHE A 126 -2.08 8.08 13.92
CA PHE A 126 -2.64 9.42 14.14
C PHE A 126 -3.37 9.50 15.49
#